data_8a678d03287281e0c2b12fd4015944d1
#
_entry.id   8a678d03287281e0c2b12fd4015944d1
#
_cell.length_a   1.000
_cell.length_b   1.000
_cell.length_c   1.000
_cell.angle_alpha   90.00
_cell.angle_beta   90.00
_cell.angle_gamma   90.00
#
_symmetry.space_group_name_H-M   'P 1'
#
loop_
_entity.id
_entity.type
_entity.pdbx_description
1 polymer ?
#
loop_
_entity_poly.entity_id
_entity_poly.type
_entity_poly.pdbx_seq_one_letter_code
_entity_poly.pdbx_strand_id
1 'polypeptide(L)'
;MTISLSTPVAGKAASTDAPIIYVCITCKRAGEPDSEPGPGAILAAATERAAAGTEINVRRLRCLANCTRGPSAAMRCNGSWTYVFGGLDATCAAALIEGARLLARAVDGILPWRGRPEPLKRGLIARVPPIDFEGVDE
;
A
#
# COMPACT_ATOMS: atom_id res chain seq x y z
N MET A 1 29.30 -16.65 -4.61
CA MET A 1 28.69 -16.66 -4.59
C MET A 1 28.04 -16.56 -4.62
N THR A 2 27.97 -16.67 -4.77
CA THR A 2 27.17 -16.62 -4.73
C THR A 2 26.45 -16.37 -4.68
N ILE A 3 26.29 -16.45 -4.93
CA ILE A 3 25.45 -16.23 -4.77
C ILE A 3 24.83 -15.70 -4.95
N SER A 4 24.68 -15.87 -5.22
CA SER A 4 23.94 -15.39 -5.33
C SER A 4 23.24 -15.11 -5.36
N LEU A 5 23.31 -15.33 -5.45
CA LEU A 5 22.52 -15.13 -5.32
C LEU A 5 21.81 -14.72 -5.42
N SER A 6 21.68 -14.75 -5.60
CA SER A 6 20.85 -14.36 -5.61
C SER A 6 20.25 -13.90 -5.86
N THR A 7 20.06 -13.89 -6.18
CA THR A 7 19.32 -13.45 -6.30
C THR A 7 18.56 -13.12 -6.47
N PRO A 8 18.28 -13.27 -6.74
CA PRO A 8 17.42 -12.81 -7.05
C PRO A 8 16.57 -12.42 -6.68
N VAL A 9 16.45 -12.57 -6.39
CA VAL A 9 15.68 -12.07 -6.05
C VAL A 9 15.69 -11.00 -6.09
N ALA A 10 15.91 -11.12 -6.59
CA ALA A 10 16.03 -10.16 -6.59
C ALA A 10 15.56 -9.20 -6.46
N GLY A 11 15.67 -8.77 -6.77
CA GLY A 11 15.37 -7.76 -6.59
C GLY A 11 14.94 -7.34 -5.46
N LYS A 12 14.78 -7.75 -5.14
CA LYS A 12 14.47 -7.33 -4.16
C LYS A 12 15.15 -7.11 -3.27
N ALA A 13 15.50 -7.41 -3.39
CA ALA A 13 16.20 -7.42 -2.34
C ALA A 13 16.86 -6.24 -1.92
N ALA A 14 17.37 -5.64 -2.77
CA ALA A 14 18.13 -4.50 -2.48
C ALA A 14 17.39 -3.49 -1.64
N SER A 15 16.10 -3.40 -1.78
CA SER A 15 15.39 -2.39 -1.03
C SER A 15 14.45 -3.02 -0.05
N THR A 16 15.01 -3.83 0.82
CA THR A 16 14.20 -4.51 1.81
C THR A 16 13.48 -3.54 2.73
N ASP A 17 14.01 -2.32 2.89
CA ASP A 17 13.36 -1.35 3.75
C ASP A 17 12.41 -0.42 3.00
N ALA A 18 12.37 -0.53 1.70
CA ALA A 18 11.49 0.33 0.92
C ALA A 18 10.04 -0.13 1.08
N PRO A 19 9.12 0.82 1.20
CA PRO A 19 7.72 0.44 1.34
C PRO A 19 7.15 -0.11 0.04
N ILE A 20 6.12 -0.94 0.19
CA ILE A 20 5.39 -1.51 -0.92
C ILE A 20 3.95 -1.07 -0.80
N ILE A 21 3.37 -0.62 -1.90
CA ILE A 21 1.95 -0.31 -1.98
C ILE A 21 1.32 -1.33 -2.91
N TYR A 22 0.31 -2.04 -2.43
CA TYR A 22 -0.48 -2.96 -3.24
C TYR A 22 -1.77 -2.27 -3.63
N VAL A 23 -2.14 -2.33 -4.89
CA VAL A 23 -3.39 -1.73 -5.37
C VAL A 23 -4.24 -2.81 -6.01
N CYS A 24 -5.50 -2.88 -5.59
CA CYS A 24 -6.46 -3.85 -6.10
C CYS A 24 -6.98 -3.37 -7.45
N ILE A 25 -6.62 -4.07 -8.52
CA ILE A 25 -6.98 -3.61 -9.86
C ILE A 25 -8.39 -4.01 -10.28
N THR A 26 -9.01 -4.92 -9.56
CA THR A 26 -10.39 -5.32 -9.90
C THR A 26 -11.43 -4.56 -9.10
N CYS A 27 -11.02 -3.70 -8.17
CA CYS A 27 -11.97 -2.93 -7.37
C CYS A 27 -12.70 -1.91 -8.22
N LYS A 28 -13.97 -1.70 -7.90
CA LYS A 28 -14.78 -0.65 -8.49
C LYS A 28 -15.61 -0.04 -7.37
N ARG A 29 -16.23 1.10 -7.69
CA ARG A 29 -17.06 1.77 -6.70
C ARG A 29 -18.40 1.07 -6.62
N ALA A 30 -18.90 0.93 -5.39
CA ALA A 30 -20.20 0.32 -5.19
C ALA A 30 -21.27 1.12 -5.94
N GLY A 31 -22.11 0.41 -6.67
CA GLY A 31 -23.23 1.05 -7.36
C GLY A 31 -22.90 1.67 -8.69
N GLU A 32 -21.65 1.64 -9.12
CA GLU A 32 -21.27 2.21 -10.40
C GLU A 32 -21.21 1.12 -11.46
N PRO A 33 -21.50 1.45 -12.71
CA PRO A 33 -21.40 0.47 -13.77
C PRO A 33 -19.94 0.08 -14.02
N ASP A 34 -19.76 -1.08 -14.61
CA ASP A 34 -18.44 -1.53 -15.00
C ASP A 34 -17.86 -0.58 -16.05
N SER A 35 -16.57 -0.38 -15.96
CA SER A 35 -15.85 0.43 -16.93
C SER A 35 -14.51 -0.23 -17.21
N GLU A 36 -13.91 0.20 -18.33
CA GLU A 36 -12.64 -0.38 -18.75
C GLU A 36 -11.72 0.75 -19.20
N PRO A 37 -10.66 1.06 -18.44
CA PRO A 37 -10.26 0.35 -17.21
C PRO A 37 -11.14 0.74 -16.03
N GLY A 38 -11.19 -0.14 -15.05
CA GLY A 38 -11.95 0.14 -13.84
C GLY A 38 -11.25 1.09 -12.90
N PRO A 39 -11.96 1.56 -11.86
CA PRO A 39 -11.38 2.51 -10.91
C PRO A 39 -10.13 2.02 -10.22
N GLY A 40 -10.06 0.72 -9.89
CA GLY A 40 -8.86 0.19 -9.25
C GLY A 40 -7.65 0.22 -10.17
N ALA A 41 -7.86 -0.12 -11.44
CA ALA A 41 -6.75 -0.08 -12.40
C ALA A 41 -6.31 1.36 -12.65
N ILE A 42 -7.25 2.30 -12.65
CA ILE A 42 -6.90 3.71 -12.80
C ILE A 42 -6.09 4.20 -11.60
N LEU A 43 -6.50 3.82 -10.40
CA LEU A 43 -5.75 4.17 -9.20
C LEU A 43 -4.35 3.57 -9.24
N ALA A 44 -4.23 2.31 -9.69
CA ALA A 44 -2.92 1.66 -9.77
C ALA A 44 -2.00 2.41 -10.71
N ALA A 45 -2.50 2.81 -11.88
CA ALA A 45 -1.69 3.55 -12.84
C ALA A 45 -1.27 4.89 -12.27
N ALA A 46 -2.18 5.59 -11.60
CA ALA A 46 -1.85 6.89 -11.00
C ALA A 46 -0.82 6.74 -9.90
N THR A 47 -0.92 5.68 -9.10
CA THR A 47 0.01 5.44 -8.02
C THR A 47 1.39 5.07 -8.56
N GLU A 48 1.43 4.29 -9.64
CA GLU A 48 2.69 3.96 -10.29
C GLU A 48 3.39 5.21 -10.81
N ARG A 49 2.62 6.11 -11.40
CA ARG A 49 3.19 7.37 -11.88
C ARG A 49 3.72 8.23 -10.72
N ALA A 50 2.97 8.28 -9.63
CA ALA A 50 3.39 9.06 -8.47
C ALA A 50 4.63 8.46 -7.81
N ALA A 51 4.81 7.16 -7.91
CA ALA A 51 5.96 6.49 -7.32
C ALA A 51 7.21 6.59 -8.19
N ALA A 52 7.07 7.00 -9.44
CA ALA A 52 8.21 7.05 -10.35
C ALA A 52 9.30 7.95 -9.77
N GLY A 53 10.53 7.47 -9.79
CA GLY A 53 11.64 8.22 -9.23
C GLY A 53 11.82 8.08 -7.74
N THR A 54 10.93 7.35 -7.08
CA THR A 54 11.06 7.07 -5.66
C THR A 54 11.47 5.62 -5.46
N GLU A 55 11.80 5.26 -4.24
CA GLU A 55 12.11 3.87 -3.93
C GLU A 55 10.86 3.05 -3.59
N ILE A 56 9.69 3.66 -3.60
CA ILE A 56 8.45 2.98 -3.26
C ILE A 56 8.06 2.05 -4.38
N ASN A 57 7.77 0.80 -4.04
CA ASN A 57 7.31 -0.20 -4.99
C ASN A 57 5.80 -0.22 -5.02
N VAL A 58 5.23 -0.21 -6.22
CA VAL A 58 3.79 -0.33 -6.39
C VAL A 58 3.51 -1.64 -7.11
N ARG A 59 2.66 -2.47 -6.54
CA ARG A 59 2.33 -3.76 -7.10
C ARG A 59 0.83 -3.89 -7.25
N ARG A 60 0.43 -4.45 -8.37
CA ARG A 60 -0.97 -4.68 -8.65
C ARG A 60 -1.36 -6.07 -8.17
N LEU A 61 -2.56 -6.18 -7.63
CA LEU A 61 -3.09 -7.49 -7.30
C LEU A 61 -4.58 -7.50 -7.60
N ARG A 62 -5.16 -8.71 -7.62
CA ARG A 62 -6.52 -8.82 -8.07
C ARG A 62 -7.55 -8.42 -7.01
N CYS A 63 -7.29 -8.75 -5.75
CA CYS A 63 -8.34 -8.50 -4.76
C CYS A 63 -7.76 -8.42 -3.36
N LEU A 64 -8.17 -7.38 -2.64
CA LEU A 64 -7.86 -7.24 -1.22
C LEU A 64 -9.06 -7.58 -0.35
N ALA A 65 -10.09 -8.19 -0.97
CA ALA A 65 -11.29 -8.63 -0.27
C ALA A 65 -12.06 -7.48 0.38
N ASN A 66 -11.99 -6.31 -0.22
CA ASN A 66 -12.67 -5.12 0.30
C ASN A 66 -13.57 -4.50 -0.78
N CYS A 67 -14.26 -5.37 -1.53
CA CYS A 67 -14.97 -4.93 -2.74
C CYS A 67 -16.08 -3.94 -2.46
N THR A 68 -16.68 -4.01 -1.27
CA THR A 68 -17.78 -3.10 -0.96
C THR A 68 -17.29 -1.71 -0.62
N ARG A 69 -15.99 -1.53 -0.41
CA ARG A 69 -15.41 -0.24 -0.08
C ARG A 69 -14.20 0.06 -0.96
N GLY A 70 -14.21 -0.47 -2.17
CA GLY A 70 -13.14 -0.22 -3.11
C GLY A 70 -13.25 1.15 -3.75
N PRO A 71 -12.24 1.57 -4.49
CA PRO A 71 -10.94 0.90 -4.68
C PRO A 71 -10.11 0.85 -3.42
N SER A 72 -9.29 -0.20 -3.32
CA SER A 72 -8.53 -0.50 -2.13
C SER A 72 -7.04 -0.57 -2.41
N ALA A 73 -6.26 -0.24 -1.39
CA ALA A 73 -4.81 -0.36 -1.44
C ALA A 73 -4.30 -0.75 -0.07
N ALA A 74 -3.12 -1.36 -0.05
CA ALA A 74 -2.47 -1.68 1.20
C ALA A 74 -1.02 -1.22 1.11
N MET A 75 -0.42 -0.91 2.26
CA MET A 75 0.99 -0.54 2.29
C MET A 75 1.69 -1.17 3.46
N ARG A 76 2.95 -1.50 3.27
CA ARG A 76 3.78 -2.08 4.31
C ARG A 76 5.25 -1.90 3.98
N CYS A 77 6.07 -2.04 5.00
CA CYS A 77 7.52 -2.17 4.82
C CYS A 77 8.06 -3.03 5.95
N ASN A 78 9.35 -3.33 5.90
CA ASN A 78 9.95 -4.21 6.89
C ASN A 78 9.73 -3.68 8.29
N GLY A 79 9.22 -4.55 9.15
CA GLY A 79 9.04 -4.20 10.55
C GLY A 79 7.86 -3.31 10.84
N SER A 80 7.09 -2.94 9.83
CA SER A 80 5.96 -2.06 10.04
C SER A 80 4.65 -2.83 10.13
N TRP A 81 3.64 -2.16 10.68
CA TRP A 81 2.27 -2.63 10.53
C TRP A 81 1.85 -2.50 9.07
N THR A 82 0.97 -3.37 8.63
CA THR A 82 0.38 -3.31 7.29
C THR A 82 -0.94 -2.57 7.39
N TYR A 83 -1.15 -1.60 6.52
CA TYR A 83 -2.36 -0.78 6.53
C TYR A 83 -3.18 -1.04 5.28
N VAL A 84 -4.48 -1.17 5.44
CA VAL A 84 -5.41 -1.38 4.32
C VAL A 84 -6.37 -0.20 4.29
N PHE A 85 -6.51 0.39 3.11
CA PHE A 85 -7.37 1.56 2.90
C PHE A 85 -8.40 1.24 1.83
N GLY A 86 -9.56 1.87 1.94
CA GLY A 86 -10.61 1.73 0.95
C GLY A 86 -11.23 3.06 0.60
N GLY A 87 -12.21 3.01 -0.32
CA GLY A 87 -12.87 4.23 -0.76
C GLY A 87 -11.96 5.21 -1.47
N LEU A 88 -10.93 4.71 -2.13
CA LEU A 88 -9.93 5.53 -2.78
C LEU A 88 -10.31 5.85 -4.21
N ASP A 89 -9.62 6.82 -4.80
CA ASP A 89 -9.73 7.09 -6.22
C ASP A 89 -8.37 7.58 -6.71
N ALA A 90 -8.30 7.88 -8.01
CA ALA A 90 -7.01 8.25 -8.61
C ALA A 90 -6.40 9.48 -7.98
N THR A 91 -7.22 10.37 -7.40
CA THR A 91 -6.68 11.57 -6.76
C THR A 91 -5.96 11.25 -5.45
N CYS A 92 -6.11 10.01 -4.95
CA CYS A 92 -5.46 9.59 -3.71
C CYS A 92 -4.03 9.10 -3.94
N ALA A 93 -3.56 9.04 -5.18
CA ALA A 93 -2.25 8.46 -5.46
C ALA A 93 -1.14 9.17 -4.70
N ALA A 94 -1.13 10.51 -4.72
CA ALA A 94 -0.11 11.26 -3.99
C ALA A 94 -0.18 10.99 -2.49
N ALA A 95 -1.39 10.86 -1.97
CA ALA A 95 -1.58 10.55 -0.54
C ALA A 95 -1.00 9.18 -0.20
N LEU A 96 -1.17 8.19 -1.08
CA LEU A 96 -0.60 6.88 -0.85
C LEU A 96 0.93 6.94 -0.79
N ILE A 97 1.53 7.70 -1.70
CA ILE A 97 2.99 7.83 -1.69
C ILE A 97 3.46 8.53 -0.43
N GLU A 98 2.78 9.59 -0.03
CA GLU A 98 3.16 10.30 1.19
C GLU A 98 2.99 9.41 2.42
N GLY A 99 1.90 8.65 2.47
CA GLY A 99 1.69 7.71 3.56
C GLY A 99 2.78 6.66 3.63
N ALA A 100 3.18 6.12 2.48
CA ALA A 100 4.24 5.13 2.45
C ALA A 100 5.56 5.72 2.97
N ARG A 101 5.84 6.97 2.63
CA ARG A 101 7.03 7.64 3.16
C ARG A 101 6.98 7.81 4.66
N LEU A 102 5.82 8.21 5.17
CA LEU A 102 5.65 8.35 6.61
C LEU A 102 5.84 7.02 7.32
N LEU A 103 5.29 5.95 6.73
CA LEU A 103 5.42 4.63 7.33
C LEU A 103 6.86 4.17 7.33
N ALA A 104 7.57 4.41 6.24
CA ALA A 104 8.97 3.98 6.14
C ALA A 104 9.85 4.70 7.15
N ARG A 105 9.50 5.94 7.51
CA ARG A 105 10.29 6.72 8.46
C ARG A 105 9.85 6.51 9.90
N ALA A 106 8.77 5.79 10.13
CA ALA A 106 8.26 5.60 11.48
C ALA A 106 9.15 4.64 12.25
N VAL A 107 9.66 5.10 13.37
CA VAL A 107 10.58 4.32 14.18
C VAL A 107 9.90 3.09 14.76
N ASP A 108 8.64 3.25 15.14
CA ASP A 108 7.87 2.17 15.76
C ASP A 108 7.07 1.34 14.77
N GLY A 109 7.20 1.60 13.47
CA GLY A 109 6.46 0.85 12.45
C GLY A 109 5.00 1.19 12.36
N ILE A 110 4.56 2.24 13.04
CA ILE A 110 3.15 2.65 13.05
C ILE A 110 3.02 3.94 12.28
N LEU A 111 2.07 3.97 11.33
CA LEU A 111 1.83 5.16 10.55
C LEU A 111 1.33 6.27 11.47
N PRO A 112 2.05 7.38 11.55
CA PRO A 112 1.63 8.45 12.47
C PRO A 112 0.31 9.06 12.03
N TRP A 113 -0.47 9.50 13.00
CA TRP A 113 -1.70 10.22 12.72
C TRP A 113 -1.41 11.64 12.28
N ARG A 114 -0.47 12.29 12.96
CA ARG A 114 -0.10 13.66 12.63
C ARG A 114 0.63 13.66 11.29
N GLY A 115 0.18 14.50 10.38
CA GLY A 115 0.75 14.58 9.04
C GLY A 115 0.21 13.55 8.08
N ARG A 116 -0.67 12.67 8.53
CA ARG A 116 -1.24 11.66 7.65
C ARG A 116 -2.21 12.33 6.68
N PRO A 117 -2.10 12.04 5.38
CA PRO A 117 -3.06 12.60 4.43
C PRO A 117 -4.49 12.19 4.75
N GLU A 118 -5.43 13.07 4.46
CA GLU A 118 -6.82 12.87 4.83
C GLU A 118 -7.42 11.57 4.30
N PRO A 119 -7.19 11.18 3.03
CA PRO A 119 -7.75 9.90 2.55
C PRO A 119 -7.29 8.71 3.36
N LEU A 120 -6.10 8.78 3.97
CA LEU A 120 -5.57 7.69 4.76
C LEU A 120 -6.08 7.71 6.19
N LYS A 121 -6.77 8.77 6.57
CA LYS A 121 -7.51 8.81 7.84
C LYS A 121 -8.90 8.25 7.65
N ARG A 122 -9.64 8.83 6.71
CA ARG A 122 -11.03 8.42 6.47
C ARG A 122 -11.12 7.01 5.91
N GLY A 123 -10.16 6.64 5.07
CA GLY A 123 -10.23 5.40 4.33
C GLY A 123 -9.64 4.20 5.02
N LEU A 124 -9.16 4.35 6.23
CA LEU A 124 -8.53 3.22 6.92
C LEU A 124 -9.56 2.14 7.20
N ILE A 125 -9.27 0.93 6.70
CA ILE A 125 -10.13 -0.23 6.90
C ILE A 125 -9.60 -1.09 8.03
N ALA A 126 -8.29 -1.37 8.02
CA ALA A 126 -7.69 -2.27 8.99
C ALA A 126 -6.19 -2.09 8.98
N ARG A 127 -5.57 -2.51 10.06
CA ARG A 127 -4.11 -2.64 10.08
C ARG A 127 -3.77 -3.97 10.71
N VAL A 128 -2.64 -4.52 10.27
CA VAL A 128 -2.21 -5.85 10.69
C VAL A 128 -0.81 -5.70 11.29
N PRO A 129 -0.57 -6.25 12.47
CA PRO A 129 0.76 -6.11 13.09
C PRO A 129 1.85 -6.83 12.32
N PRO A 130 3.11 -6.42 12.51
CA PRO A 130 4.20 -7.13 11.88
C PRO A 130 4.32 -8.54 12.45
N ILE A 131 5.04 -9.39 11.72
CA ILE A 131 5.07 -10.80 12.05
C ILE A 131 5.71 -11.08 13.40
N ASP A 132 6.59 -10.19 13.86
CA ASP A 132 7.25 -10.38 15.14
C ASP A 132 6.50 -9.73 16.31
N PHE A 133 5.32 -9.22 16.06
CA PHE A 133 4.49 -8.66 17.12
C PHE A 133 3.91 -9.80 17.96
N GLU A 134 4.09 -9.73 19.26
CA GLU A 134 3.74 -10.83 20.15
C GLU A 134 2.42 -10.66 20.87
N GLY A 135 1.75 -9.54 20.65
CA GLY A 135 0.50 -9.28 21.34
C GLY A 135 0.70 -8.43 22.58
N VAL A 136 -0.37 -8.19 23.29
CA VAL A 136 -0.32 -7.39 24.51
C VAL A 136 -0.85 -8.22 25.67
N ASP A 137 -0.34 -7.94 26.84
CA ASP A 137 -0.85 -8.55 28.07
C ASP A 137 -1.97 -7.69 28.62
N GLU A 138 -3.13 -8.29 28.89
CA GLU A 138 -4.27 -7.55 29.39
C GLU A 138 -4.62 -7.94 30.80
#